data_7c557baed420f423a3bb39346e4c7c99
#
_entry.id   7c557baed420f423a3bb39346e4c7c99
#
_cell.length_a   1.000
_cell.length_b   1.000
_cell.length_c   1.000
_cell.angle_alpha   90.00
_cell.angle_beta   90.00
_cell.angle_gamma   90.00
#
_symmetry.space_group_name_H-M   'P 1'
#
loop_
_entity.id
_entity.type
_entity.pdbx_description
1 polymer ?
#
loop_
_entity_poly.entity_id
_entity_poly.type
_entity_poly.pdbx_seq_one_letter_code
_entity_poly.pdbx_strand_id
1 'polypeptide(L)'
;VIRRIALLCVVLAAPAFGQTTVNGAGATFPNPMYQKWFSEYHKAHPDIQFNYQSIGSGGGIRQVLAQTVDFGASDGPMTDEQLSQAKTKILHIPTVMGAVVPAYNVPGVSTELKFTPEVLAGIFLGKITTWNDPAIVKANPGISLPNQTIIVVHRSDGSGTTYIFTDYLTKVSSEWANGPGKGTSVKWPVGLGGKGNEGVAGMIRQMQGGIGYIELIYAVQNKIDYGLVINPGGTFVKASLESVTAAAASVK
;
A
#
# COMPACT_ATOMS: atom_id res chain seq x y z
N VAL A 1 -55.06 59.95 4.47
CA VAL A 1 -54.80 58.96 5.50
C VAL A 1 -54.00 57.79 4.86
N ILE A 2 -52.69 57.78 4.96
CA ILE A 2 -51.78 56.72 4.41
C ILE A 2 -51.55 55.71 5.52
N ARG A 3 -52.12 54.50 5.40
CA ARG A 3 -51.84 53.37 6.25
C ARG A 3 -50.49 52.74 5.84
N ARG A 4 -49.46 52.88 6.69
CA ARG A 4 -48.18 52.17 6.57
C ARG A 4 -48.37 50.73 7.07
N ILE A 5 -48.37 49.77 6.16
CA ILE A 5 -48.29 48.33 6.48
C ILE A 5 -46.80 48.02 6.71
N ALA A 6 -46.43 47.79 7.96
CA ALA A 6 -45.07 47.25 8.30
C ALA A 6 -45.05 45.74 8.03
N LEU A 7 -44.36 45.33 7.00
CA LEU A 7 -44.12 43.92 6.66
C LEU A 7 -43.04 43.39 7.63
N LEU A 8 -43.44 42.57 8.60
CA LEU A 8 -42.51 41.91 9.56
C LEU A 8 -41.90 40.67 8.86
N CYS A 9 -40.68 40.82 8.30
CA CYS A 9 -39.93 39.65 7.79
C CYS A 9 -39.41 38.84 9.00
N VAL A 10 -40.06 37.77 9.32
CA VAL A 10 -39.52 36.76 10.25
C VAL A 10 -38.47 35.95 9.50
N VAL A 11 -37.20 36.25 9.71
CA VAL A 11 -36.09 35.45 9.25
C VAL A 11 -36.03 34.19 10.11
N LEU A 12 -36.54 33.08 9.59
CA LEU A 12 -36.33 31.75 10.18
C LEU A 12 -34.84 31.41 10.01
N ALA A 13 -34.06 31.66 11.05
CA ALA A 13 -32.69 31.12 11.16
C ALA A 13 -32.81 29.61 11.33
N ALA A 14 -32.68 28.86 10.24
CA ALA A 14 -32.49 27.42 10.32
C ALA A 14 -31.21 27.16 11.11
N PRO A 15 -31.20 26.26 12.09
CA PRO A 15 -29.96 25.88 12.76
C PRO A 15 -29.02 25.29 11.72
N ALA A 16 -27.92 25.98 11.44
CA ALA A 16 -26.81 25.42 10.70
C ALA A 16 -26.16 24.37 11.61
N PHE A 17 -26.54 23.11 11.45
CA PHE A 17 -25.77 22.01 12.05
C PHE A 17 -24.40 22.06 11.40
N GLY A 18 -23.39 22.49 12.16
CA GLY A 18 -22.01 22.53 11.70
C GLY A 18 -21.58 21.10 11.37
N GLN A 19 -21.17 20.86 10.12
CA GLN A 19 -20.60 19.59 9.70
C GLN A 19 -19.27 19.37 10.43
N THR A 20 -19.12 18.24 11.11
CA THR A 20 -17.87 17.83 11.73
C THR A 20 -16.99 17.15 10.67
N THR A 21 -15.80 17.71 10.44
CA THR A 21 -14.84 17.11 9.51
C THR A 21 -13.74 16.42 10.31
N VAL A 22 -13.50 15.13 10.02
CA VAL A 22 -12.40 14.32 10.55
C VAL A 22 -11.36 14.16 9.48
N ASN A 23 -10.15 14.68 9.73
CA ASN A 23 -9.05 14.67 8.77
C ASN A 23 -8.07 13.54 9.09
N GLY A 24 -7.74 12.74 8.12
CA GLY A 24 -6.75 11.69 8.20
C GLY A 24 -5.73 11.74 7.08
N ALA A 25 -4.57 11.14 7.29
CA ALA A 25 -3.56 11.00 6.25
C ALA A 25 -2.70 9.76 6.48
N GLY A 26 -2.12 9.22 5.42
CA GLY A 26 -1.13 8.16 5.57
C GLY A 26 -1.15 7.09 4.50
N ALA A 27 -1.07 5.85 4.94
CA ALA A 27 -0.90 4.67 4.12
C ALA A 27 -1.83 4.63 2.90
N THR A 28 -1.28 4.27 1.75
CA THR A 28 -2.08 4.09 0.52
C THR A 28 -2.78 2.74 0.48
N PHE A 29 -2.28 1.76 1.22
CA PHE A 29 -2.84 0.42 1.32
C PHE A 29 -4.34 0.43 1.68
N PRO A 30 -4.79 1.04 2.80
CA PRO A 30 -6.18 0.97 3.23
C PRO A 30 -7.10 1.93 2.46
N ASN A 31 -6.55 2.82 1.63
CA ASN A 31 -7.31 3.90 1.01
C ASN A 31 -8.57 3.43 0.27
N PRO A 32 -8.57 2.37 -0.57
CA PRO A 32 -9.79 1.92 -1.25
C PRO A 32 -10.90 1.50 -0.26
N MET A 33 -10.53 0.86 0.84
CA MET A 33 -11.48 0.46 1.89
C MET A 33 -11.96 1.67 2.71
N TYR A 34 -11.06 2.58 3.08
CA TYR A 34 -11.40 3.81 3.80
C TYR A 34 -12.37 4.67 3.02
N GLN A 35 -12.15 4.86 1.71
CA GLN A 35 -13.08 5.62 0.87
C GLN A 35 -14.49 5.00 0.89
N LYS A 36 -14.58 3.67 0.83
CA LYS A 36 -15.87 2.97 0.93
C LYS A 36 -16.50 3.15 2.30
N TRP A 37 -15.76 2.96 3.38
CA TRP A 37 -16.27 3.11 4.75
C TRP A 37 -16.71 4.54 5.02
N PHE A 38 -15.94 5.54 4.65
CA PHE A 38 -16.28 6.95 4.86
C PHE A 38 -17.52 7.36 4.08
N SER A 39 -17.66 6.87 2.85
CA SER A 39 -18.87 7.09 2.05
C SER A 39 -20.12 6.47 2.69
N GLU A 40 -20.03 5.22 3.15
CA GLU A 40 -21.16 4.56 3.79
C GLU A 40 -21.50 5.18 5.16
N TYR A 41 -20.48 5.54 5.94
CA TYR A 41 -20.65 6.20 7.22
C TYR A 41 -21.33 7.57 7.08
N HIS A 42 -20.89 8.38 6.11
CA HIS A 42 -21.49 9.68 5.83
C HIS A 42 -22.97 9.58 5.43
N LYS A 43 -23.39 8.52 4.71
CA LYS A 43 -24.82 8.29 4.40
C LYS A 43 -25.66 8.08 5.67
N ALA A 44 -25.09 7.39 6.67
CA ALA A 44 -25.76 7.15 7.95
C ALA A 44 -25.65 8.35 8.91
N HIS A 45 -24.58 9.15 8.78
CA HIS A 45 -24.25 10.29 9.64
C HIS A 45 -23.87 11.51 8.78
N PRO A 46 -24.84 12.21 8.16
CA PRO A 46 -24.59 13.30 7.21
C PRO A 46 -23.88 14.52 7.81
N ASP A 47 -23.91 14.65 9.13
CA ASP A 47 -23.24 15.68 9.92
C ASP A 47 -21.74 15.41 10.12
N ILE A 48 -21.25 14.20 9.75
CA ILE A 48 -19.85 13.82 9.88
C ILE A 48 -19.26 13.53 8.49
N GLN A 49 -18.14 14.19 8.19
CA GLN A 49 -17.37 13.98 6.96
C GLN A 49 -15.94 13.58 7.27
N PHE A 50 -15.47 12.54 6.60
CA PHE A 50 -14.07 12.13 6.64
C PHE A 50 -13.31 12.63 5.42
N ASN A 51 -12.11 13.15 5.67
CA ASN A 51 -11.16 13.58 4.66
C ASN A 51 -9.87 12.76 4.83
N TYR A 52 -9.49 11.99 3.83
CA TYR A 52 -8.29 11.16 3.91
C TYR A 52 -7.32 11.45 2.77
N GLN A 53 -6.08 11.77 3.14
CA GLN A 53 -4.98 12.00 2.21
C GLN A 53 -4.10 10.74 2.12
N SER A 54 -4.19 10.05 0.99
CA SER A 54 -3.36 8.87 0.66
C SER A 54 -1.95 9.31 0.24
N ILE A 55 -1.05 9.48 1.22
CA ILE A 55 0.29 10.06 1.03
C ILE A 55 1.43 9.15 1.51
N GLY A 56 1.12 7.90 1.84
CA GLY A 56 2.05 6.91 2.38
C GLY A 56 2.20 6.98 3.90
N SER A 57 2.56 5.84 4.50
CA SER A 57 2.69 5.68 5.96
C SER A 57 3.61 6.72 6.59
N GLY A 58 4.76 6.99 5.98
CA GLY A 58 5.68 8.01 6.48
C GLY A 58 5.07 9.42 6.48
N GLY A 59 4.20 9.74 5.51
CA GLY A 59 3.44 10.98 5.48
C GLY A 59 2.44 11.06 6.64
N GLY A 60 1.69 9.99 6.88
CA GLY A 60 0.72 9.87 7.98
C GLY A 60 1.37 10.04 9.35
N ILE A 61 2.46 9.32 9.59
CA ILE A 61 3.23 9.43 10.85
C ILE A 61 3.67 10.87 11.09
N ARG A 62 4.25 11.53 10.07
CA ARG A 62 4.68 12.94 10.22
C ARG A 62 3.52 13.88 10.54
N GLN A 63 2.37 13.71 9.89
CA GLN A 63 1.22 14.59 10.13
C GLN A 63 0.59 14.37 11.51
N VAL A 64 0.52 13.12 11.98
CA VAL A 64 0.06 12.84 13.36
C VAL A 64 1.01 13.44 14.38
N LEU A 65 2.33 13.29 14.22
CA LEU A 65 3.31 13.89 15.13
C LEU A 65 3.24 15.43 15.11
N ALA A 66 2.98 16.02 13.95
CA ALA A 66 2.78 17.46 13.80
C ALA A 66 1.40 17.94 14.28
N GLN A 67 0.48 17.03 14.61
CA GLN A 67 -0.91 17.32 15.00
C GLN A 67 -1.69 18.10 13.94
N THR A 68 -1.43 17.84 12.65
CA THR A 68 -2.13 18.46 11.50
C THR A 68 -3.30 17.63 11.00
N VAL A 69 -3.49 16.44 11.54
CA VAL A 69 -4.61 15.53 11.26
C VAL A 69 -5.11 14.91 12.55
N ASP A 70 -6.37 14.45 12.53
CA ASP A 70 -7.02 13.80 13.67
C ASP A 70 -6.57 12.34 13.81
N PHE A 71 -6.23 11.68 12.68
CA PHE A 71 -5.66 10.33 12.69
C PHE A 71 -4.64 10.12 11.56
N GLY A 72 -3.69 9.23 11.79
CA GLY A 72 -2.74 8.76 10.79
C GLY A 72 -2.96 7.29 10.47
N ALA A 73 -2.71 6.84 9.24
CA ALA A 73 -2.68 5.43 8.89
C ALA A 73 -1.28 5.00 8.48
N SER A 74 -0.89 3.80 8.96
CA SER A 74 0.41 3.21 8.65
C SER A 74 0.27 1.68 8.56
N ASP A 75 1.00 1.05 7.64
CA ASP A 75 1.02 -0.42 7.50
C ASP A 75 1.97 -1.06 8.54
N GLY A 76 2.81 -0.25 9.19
CA GLY A 76 3.63 -0.67 10.30
C GLY A 76 3.42 0.22 11.53
N PRO A 77 3.61 -0.31 12.76
CA PRO A 77 3.53 0.50 13.96
C PRO A 77 4.61 1.59 13.97
N MET A 78 4.36 2.66 14.66
CA MET A 78 5.40 3.64 14.98
C MET A 78 6.45 3.00 15.89
N THR A 79 7.71 3.36 15.65
CA THR A 79 8.82 2.95 16.52
C THR A 79 8.78 3.70 17.85
N ASP A 80 9.47 3.18 18.89
CA ASP A 80 9.59 3.87 20.17
C ASP A 80 10.22 5.26 20.01
N GLU A 81 11.19 5.41 19.08
CA GLU A 81 11.78 6.70 18.76
C GLU A 81 10.74 7.68 18.19
N GLN A 82 9.88 7.23 17.27
CA GLN A 82 8.79 8.03 16.73
C GLN A 82 7.76 8.38 17.81
N LEU A 83 7.39 7.40 18.64
CA LEU A 83 6.45 7.60 19.75
C LEU A 83 6.98 8.61 20.78
N SER A 84 8.29 8.63 21.03
CA SER A 84 8.91 9.60 21.94
C SER A 84 8.82 11.04 21.45
N GLN A 85 8.62 11.28 20.16
CA GLN A 85 8.42 12.60 19.55
C GLN A 85 6.97 13.10 19.64
N ALA A 86 6.04 12.23 20.02
CA ALA A 86 4.61 12.57 20.07
C ALA A 86 4.33 13.48 21.27
N LYS A 87 3.61 14.56 21.03
CA LYS A 87 3.19 15.51 22.11
C LYS A 87 2.06 14.97 22.96
N THR A 88 1.34 13.95 22.46
CA THR A 88 0.21 13.30 23.12
C THR A 88 0.35 11.78 22.97
N LYS A 89 -0.33 11.02 23.83
CA LYS A 89 -0.33 9.56 23.73
C LYS A 89 -0.95 9.12 22.40
N ILE A 90 -0.19 8.33 21.64
CA ILE A 90 -0.65 7.71 20.39
C ILE A 90 -1.20 6.32 20.70
N LEU A 91 -2.35 6.00 20.15
CA LEU A 91 -2.95 4.67 20.18
C LEU A 91 -2.84 4.03 18.78
N HIS A 92 -2.37 2.78 18.73
CA HIS A 92 -2.39 1.98 17.52
C HIS A 92 -3.66 1.12 17.50
N ILE A 93 -4.47 1.27 16.46
CA ILE A 93 -5.72 0.54 16.29
C ILE A 93 -5.65 -0.23 14.98
N PRO A 94 -5.62 -1.58 15.00
CA PRO A 94 -5.71 -2.38 13.78
C PRO A 94 -7.07 -2.16 13.10
N THR A 95 -7.06 -1.87 11.79
CA THR A 95 -8.28 -1.58 11.03
C THR A 95 -8.47 -2.52 9.84
N VAL A 96 -7.44 -2.71 9.02
CA VAL A 96 -7.50 -3.48 7.78
C VAL A 96 -6.28 -4.38 7.68
N MET A 97 -6.47 -5.59 7.16
CA MET A 97 -5.40 -6.51 6.78
C MET A 97 -5.37 -6.70 5.27
N GLY A 98 -4.17 -6.90 4.73
CA GLY A 98 -3.96 -7.15 3.32
C GLY A 98 -2.66 -7.91 3.08
N ALA A 99 -2.27 -8.03 1.81
CA ALA A 99 -1.04 -8.69 1.41
C ALA A 99 -0.26 -7.83 0.42
N VAL A 100 1.06 -7.79 0.59
CA VAL A 100 1.97 -7.23 -0.41
C VAL A 100 2.33 -8.34 -1.40
N VAL A 101 2.13 -8.08 -2.68
CA VAL A 101 2.35 -9.05 -3.75
C VAL A 101 3.38 -8.55 -4.76
N PRO A 102 4.24 -9.45 -5.31
CA PRO A 102 5.05 -9.13 -6.47
C PRO A 102 4.14 -9.09 -7.70
N ALA A 103 3.89 -7.88 -8.20
CA ALA A 103 3.05 -7.63 -9.37
C ALA A 103 3.91 -7.41 -10.60
N TYR A 104 3.48 -7.91 -11.76
CA TYR A 104 4.29 -7.86 -12.97
C TYR A 104 3.45 -7.68 -14.24
N ASN A 105 4.13 -7.34 -15.34
CA ASN A 105 3.55 -7.24 -16.67
C ASN A 105 4.50 -7.91 -17.68
N VAL A 106 4.29 -9.21 -17.93
CA VAL A 106 5.10 -10.00 -18.87
C VAL A 106 4.23 -10.45 -20.04
N PRO A 107 4.36 -9.83 -21.21
CA PRO A 107 3.56 -10.20 -22.38
C PRO A 107 3.74 -11.66 -22.77
N GLY A 108 2.62 -12.31 -23.10
CA GLY A 108 2.59 -13.71 -23.51
C GLY A 108 2.63 -14.73 -22.35
N VAL A 109 2.72 -14.28 -21.12
CA VAL A 109 2.64 -15.12 -19.93
C VAL A 109 1.25 -14.97 -19.31
N SER A 110 0.43 -16.02 -19.43
CA SER A 110 -0.93 -16.07 -18.87
C SER A 110 -1.03 -16.92 -17.59
N THR A 111 0.06 -17.56 -17.21
CA THR A 111 0.14 -18.40 -16.01
C THR A 111 0.79 -17.63 -14.87
N GLU A 112 0.29 -17.84 -13.66
CA GLU A 112 0.84 -17.21 -12.47
C GLU A 112 2.30 -17.63 -12.23
N LEU A 113 3.19 -16.65 -12.11
CA LEU A 113 4.60 -16.88 -11.85
C LEU A 113 4.87 -17.16 -10.38
N LYS A 114 5.83 -18.04 -10.15
CA LYS A 114 6.37 -18.41 -8.84
C LYS A 114 7.69 -17.68 -8.62
N PHE A 115 7.81 -17.03 -7.48
CA PHE A 115 9.02 -16.32 -7.07
C PHE A 115 9.61 -16.95 -5.82
N THR A 116 10.85 -17.47 -5.95
CA THR A 116 11.62 -17.87 -4.78
C THR A 116 12.24 -16.65 -4.10
N PRO A 117 12.66 -16.76 -2.83
CA PRO A 117 13.39 -15.69 -2.14
C PRO A 117 14.59 -15.16 -2.93
N GLU A 118 15.38 -16.05 -3.50
CA GLU A 118 16.58 -15.71 -4.26
C GLU A 118 16.23 -14.95 -5.55
N VAL A 119 15.14 -15.35 -6.23
CA VAL A 119 14.66 -14.67 -7.43
C VAL A 119 14.20 -13.26 -7.10
N LEU A 120 13.35 -13.08 -6.08
CA LEU A 120 12.88 -11.75 -5.70
C LEU A 120 14.05 -10.86 -5.27
N ALA A 121 14.90 -11.33 -4.36
CA ALA A 121 16.05 -10.56 -3.92
C ALA A 121 16.99 -10.24 -5.11
N GLY A 122 17.24 -11.21 -5.98
CA GLY A 122 18.09 -11.03 -7.16
C GLY A 122 17.57 -9.97 -8.14
N ILE A 123 16.26 -9.93 -8.37
CA ILE A 123 15.61 -8.91 -9.22
C ILE A 123 15.79 -7.51 -8.59
N PHE A 124 15.43 -7.33 -7.33
CA PHE A 124 15.48 -6.02 -6.67
C PHE A 124 16.89 -5.56 -6.32
N LEU A 125 17.89 -6.48 -6.29
CA LEU A 125 19.31 -6.17 -6.23
C LEU A 125 19.91 -5.84 -7.61
N GLY A 126 19.17 -6.02 -8.72
CA GLY A 126 19.63 -5.79 -10.07
C GLY A 126 20.57 -6.89 -10.61
N LYS A 127 20.58 -8.07 -10.00
CA LYS A 127 21.37 -9.24 -10.43
C LYS A 127 20.66 -10.08 -11.48
N ILE A 128 19.34 -10.19 -11.37
CA ILE A 128 18.48 -10.84 -12.35
C ILE A 128 17.84 -9.74 -13.17
N THR A 129 18.18 -9.66 -14.43
CA THR A 129 17.85 -8.51 -15.30
C THR A 129 16.96 -8.87 -16.49
N THR A 130 16.69 -10.16 -16.72
CA THR A 130 15.83 -10.64 -17.80
C THR A 130 14.83 -11.66 -17.30
N TRP A 131 13.66 -11.71 -17.93
CA TRP A 131 12.58 -12.64 -17.52
C TRP A 131 12.91 -14.11 -17.80
N ASN A 132 13.74 -14.40 -18.81
CA ASN A 132 14.20 -15.75 -19.08
C ASN A 132 15.48 -16.14 -18.33
N ASP A 133 15.83 -15.42 -17.27
CA ASP A 133 16.94 -15.81 -16.40
C ASP A 133 16.77 -17.26 -15.91
N PRO A 134 17.83 -18.08 -15.89
CA PRO A 134 17.78 -19.48 -15.47
C PRO A 134 17.14 -19.69 -14.08
N ALA A 135 17.31 -18.76 -13.15
CA ALA A 135 16.72 -18.85 -11.82
C ALA A 135 15.17 -18.70 -11.86
N ILE A 136 14.66 -17.79 -12.71
CA ILE A 136 13.22 -17.62 -12.90
C ILE A 136 12.64 -18.83 -13.63
N VAL A 137 13.29 -19.29 -14.71
CA VAL A 137 12.87 -20.47 -15.48
C VAL A 137 12.81 -21.72 -14.59
N LYS A 138 13.81 -21.93 -13.76
CA LYS A 138 13.85 -23.05 -12.81
C LYS A 138 12.68 -23.04 -11.81
N ALA A 139 12.28 -21.85 -11.35
CA ALA A 139 11.12 -21.70 -10.44
C ALA A 139 9.78 -21.91 -11.17
N ASN A 140 9.74 -21.82 -12.51
CA ASN A 140 8.55 -21.83 -13.35
C ASN A 140 8.65 -22.88 -14.48
N PRO A 141 8.79 -24.17 -14.16
CA PRO A 141 8.95 -25.20 -15.18
C PRO A 141 7.73 -25.26 -16.09
N GLY A 142 7.97 -25.38 -17.39
CA GLY A 142 6.93 -25.47 -18.43
C GLY A 142 6.36 -24.12 -18.89
N ILE A 143 6.79 -23.01 -18.29
CA ILE A 143 6.39 -21.67 -18.74
C ILE A 143 7.48 -21.11 -19.68
N SER A 144 7.08 -20.71 -20.90
CA SER A 144 7.96 -20.02 -21.84
C SER A 144 8.09 -18.54 -21.45
N LEU A 145 9.22 -18.16 -20.89
CA LEU A 145 9.50 -16.81 -20.49
C LEU A 145 10.26 -16.05 -21.61
N PRO A 146 9.87 -14.80 -21.92
CA PRO A 146 10.50 -14.04 -22.98
C PRO A 146 11.92 -13.58 -22.59
N ASN A 147 12.81 -13.46 -23.58
CA ASN A 147 14.06 -12.73 -23.41
C ASN A 147 13.77 -11.22 -23.40
N GLN A 148 13.28 -10.74 -22.27
CA GLN A 148 12.89 -9.35 -22.07
C GLN A 148 13.53 -8.81 -20.81
N THR A 149 14.00 -7.56 -20.88
CA THR A 149 14.57 -6.85 -19.72
C THR A 149 13.53 -6.66 -18.63
N ILE A 150 13.92 -6.92 -17.39
CA ILE A 150 13.11 -6.63 -16.20
C ILE A 150 13.23 -5.15 -15.87
N ILE A 151 12.10 -4.48 -15.72
CA ILE A 151 12.02 -3.09 -15.26
C ILE A 151 11.47 -3.10 -13.83
N VAL A 152 12.34 -2.87 -12.86
CA VAL A 152 11.94 -2.81 -11.46
C VAL A 152 11.21 -1.49 -11.18
N VAL A 153 10.07 -1.57 -10.50
CA VAL A 153 9.29 -0.43 -10.03
C VAL A 153 9.15 -0.50 -8.51
N HIS A 154 9.56 0.56 -7.82
CA HIS A 154 9.49 0.66 -6.37
C HIS A 154 8.77 1.92 -5.92
N ARG A 155 8.50 2.07 -4.63
CA ARG A 155 7.90 3.27 -4.06
C ARG A 155 8.89 4.43 -3.99
N SER A 156 8.41 5.64 -4.28
CA SER A 156 9.18 6.89 -4.17
C SER A 156 8.83 7.71 -2.93
N ASP A 157 7.81 7.29 -2.16
CA ASP A 157 7.34 7.92 -0.94
C ASP A 157 7.68 7.06 0.30
N GLY A 158 7.55 7.61 1.50
CA GLY A 158 7.67 6.85 2.74
C GLY A 158 6.49 5.87 2.89
N SER A 159 6.71 4.60 2.61
CA SER A 159 5.70 3.58 2.36
C SER A 159 5.72 2.44 3.37
N GLY A 160 4.57 2.13 3.96
CA GLY A 160 4.40 0.91 4.74
C GLY A 160 4.48 -0.35 3.88
N THR A 161 3.98 -0.32 2.64
CA THR A 161 4.13 -1.43 1.68
C THR A 161 5.61 -1.72 1.41
N THR A 162 6.45 -0.68 1.27
CA THR A 162 7.91 -0.81 1.20
C THR A 162 8.47 -1.44 2.47
N TYR A 163 8.02 -0.99 3.64
CA TYR A 163 8.49 -1.55 4.91
C TYR A 163 8.24 -3.05 5.00
N ILE A 164 7.03 -3.53 4.65
CA ILE A 164 6.66 -4.95 4.66
C ILE A 164 7.48 -5.73 3.64
N PHE A 165 7.60 -5.22 2.40
CA PHE A 165 8.35 -5.88 1.34
C PHE A 165 9.84 -5.98 1.67
N THR A 166 10.45 -4.91 2.17
CA THR A 166 11.87 -4.90 2.55
C THR A 166 12.14 -5.70 3.82
N ASP A 167 11.17 -5.82 4.74
CA ASP A 167 11.26 -6.76 5.87
C ASP A 167 11.34 -8.21 5.39
N TYR A 168 10.51 -8.58 4.41
CA TYR A 168 10.60 -9.89 3.78
C TYR A 168 11.97 -10.11 3.14
N LEU A 169 12.43 -9.19 2.29
CA LEU A 169 13.73 -9.31 1.62
C LEU A 169 14.90 -9.40 2.60
N THR A 170 14.84 -8.66 3.71
CA THR A 170 15.85 -8.71 4.79
C THR A 170 15.89 -10.08 5.48
N LYS A 171 14.74 -10.75 5.63
CA LYS A 171 14.66 -12.08 6.26
C LYS A 171 15.15 -13.20 5.35
N VAL A 172 15.07 -13.02 4.03
CA VAL A 172 15.36 -14.08 3.06
C VAL A 172 16.66 -13.89 2.29
N SER A 173 17.31 -12.73 2.41
CA SER A 173 18.56 -12.41 1.72
C SER A 173 19.52 -11.65 2.64
N SER A 174 20.63 -12.27 2.99
CA SER A 174 21.69 -11.64 3.77
C SER A 174 22.31 -10.44 3.05
N GLU A 175 22.42 -10.51 1.73
CA GLU A 175 22.93 -9.40 0.92
C GLU A 175 21.99 -8.19 0.96
N TRP A 176 20.66 -8.43 0.86
CA TRP A 176 19.68 -7.37 1.04
C TRP A 176 19.76 -6.78 2.45
N ALA A 177 19.85 -7.63 3.48
CA ALA A 177 19.94 -7.22 4.88
C ALA A 177 21.14 -6.32 5.16
N ASN A 178 22.30 -6.67 4.57
CA ASN A 178 23.56 -5.94 4.77
C ASN A 178 23.71 -4.73 3.81
N GLY A 179 22.86 -4.62 2.80
CA GLY A 179 22.85 -3.52 1.82
C GLY A 179 21.67 -2.56 2.03
N PRO A 180 20.58 -2.68 1.22
CA PRO A 180 19.44 -1.75 1.31
C PRO A 180 18.71 -1.80 2.65
N GLY A 181 18.63 -2.98 3.28
CA GLY A 181 17.99 -3.18 4.57
C GLY A 181 16.48 -3.04 4.55
N LYS A 182 15.90 -2.74 5.73
CA LYS A 182 14.47 -2.62 5.98
C LYS A 182 14.09 -1.17 6.33
N GLY A 183 13.01 -0.68 5.75
CA GLY A 183 12.50 0.66 6.07
C GLY A 183 11.28 1.06 5.24
N THR A 184 10.63 2.15 5.64
CA THR A 184 9.58 2.77 4.82
C THR A 184 10.14 3.46 3.57
N SER A 185 11.46 3.69 3.56
CA SER A 185 12.24 4.19 2.43
C SER A 185 13.64 3.61 2.55
N VAL A 186 14.15 3.01 1.49
CA VAL A 186 15.48 2.42 1.41
C VAL A 186 16.23 2.95 0.19
N LYS A 187 17.55 2.78 0.17
CA LYS A 187 18.35 3.09 -1.02
C LYS A 187 18.20 1.95 -2.02
N TRP A 188 17.27 2.10 -2.97
CA TRP A 188 17.04 1.08 -4.00
C TRP A 188 18.25 0.93 -4.92
N PRO A 189 18.74 -0.31 -5.13
CA PRO A 189 19.88 -0.55 -6.04
C PRO A 189 19.53 -0.25 -7.50
N VAL A 190 18.29 -0.57 -7.91
CA VAL A 190 17.78 -0.42 -9.28
C VAL A 190 16.31 -0.03 -9.26
N GLY A 191 15.80 0.46 -10.38
CA GLY A 191 14.38 0.64 -10.62
C GLY A 191 13.94 2.10 -10.73
N LEU A 192 12.64 2.25 -10.94
CA LEU A 192 11.95 3.52 -11.11
C LEU A 192 10.97 3.74 -9.95
N GLY A 193 10.87 4.98 -9.48
CA GLY A 193 10.01 5.33 -8.35
C GLY A 193 8.59 5.69 -8.76
N GLY A 194 7.59 4.98 -8.21
CA GLY A 194 6.17 5.30 -8.31
C GLY A 194 5.62 5.82 -6.98
N LYS A 195 4.81 6.88 -7.00
CA LYS A 195 4.19 7.43 -5.80
C LYS A 195 2.93 6.64 -5.44
N GLY A 196 2.88 6.12 -4.22
CA GLY A 196 1.76 5.32 -3.73
C GLY A 196 1.68 3.94 -4.37
N ASN A 197 0.75 3.10 -3.90
CA ASN A 197 0.42 1.85 -4.58
C ASN A 197 -0.15 2.13 -5.99
N GLU A 198 -0.89 3.22 -6.14
CA GLU A 198 -1.48 3.69 -7.39
C GLU A 198 -0.41 3.95 -8.46
N GLY A 199 0.66 4.68 -8.09
CA GLY A 199 1.74 5.01 -9.01
C GLY A 199 2.53 3.79 -9.44
N VAL A 200 2.87 2.89 -8.50
CA VAL A 200 3.56 1.62 -8.81
C VAL A 200 2.69 0.74 -9.71
N ALA A 201 1.42 0.55 -9.37
CA ALA A 201 0.47 -0.24 -10.18
C ALA A 201 0.31 0.34 -11.59
N GLY A 202 0.18 1.67 -11.72
CA GLY A 202 0.08 2.37 -12.99
C GLY A 202 1.31 2.15 -13.88
N MET A 203 2.51 2.25 -13.31
CA MET A 203 3.77 2.02 -14.02
C MET A 203 3.91 0.57 -14.48
N ILE A 204 3.66 -0.41 -13.60
CA ILE A 204 3.72 -1.84 -13.97
C ILE A 204 2.77 -2.13 -15.12
N ARG A 205 1.53 -1.65 -15.07
CA ARG A 205 0.55 -1.87 -16.12
C ARG A 205 1.00 -1.33 -17.49
N GLN A 206 1.71 -0.20 -17.51
CA GLN A 206 2.16 0.45 -18.74
C GLN A 206 3.48 -0.09 -19.27
N MET A 207 4.34 -0.64 -18.41
CA MET A 207 5.68 -1.07 -18.77
C MET A 207 5.74 -2.58 -19.02
N GLN A 208 5.88 -3.00 -20.27
CA GLN A 208 6.15 -4.39 -20.59
C GLN A 208 7.50 -4.81 -19.99
N GLY A 209 7.52 -5.94 -19.30
CA GLY A 209 8.66 -6.40 -18.51
C GLY A 209 8.75 -5.79 -17.12
N GLY A 210 7.76 -4.96 -16.72
CA GLY A 210 7.71 -4.35 -15.40
C GLY A 210 7.44 -5.35 -14.28
N ILE A 211 8.12 -5.18 -13.15
CA ILE A 211 7.85 -5.85 -11.87
C ILE A 211 7.96 -4.85 -10.73
N GLY A 212 7.09 -4.97 -9.76
CA GLY A 212 7.12 -4.20 -8.52
C GLY A 212 6.40 -4.92 -7.40
N TYR A 213 6.21 -4.23 -6.30
CA TYR A 213 5.43 -4.71 -5.17
C TYR A 213 4.31 -3.72 -4.87
N ILE A 214 3.11 -4.23 -4.73
CA ILE A 214 1.89 -3.46 -4.41
C ILE A 214 1.03 -4.25 -3.45
N GLU A 215 0.09 -3.58 -2.84
CA GLU A 215 -0.94 -4.27 -2.07
C GLU A 215 -1.94 -4.97 -3.00
N LEU A 216 -2.41 -6.14 -2.57
CA LEU A 216 -3.25 -7.05 -3.35
C LEU A 216 -4.47 -6.38 -4.00
N ILE A 217 -5.15 -5.47 -3.27
CA ILE A 217 -6.34 -4.80 -3.82
C ILE A 217 -6.03 -4.00 -5.08
N TYR A 218 -4.84 -3.40 -5.15
CA TYR A 218 -4.41 -2.65 -6.35
C TYR A 218 -4.11 -3.57 -7.53
N ALA A 219 -3.55 -4.77 -7.28
CA ALA A 219 -3.38 -5.77 -8.33
C ALA A 219 -4.73 -6.22 -8.88
N VAL A 220 -5.67 -6.57 -7.99
CA VAL A 220 -7.00 -7.05 -8.35
C VAL A 220 -7.82 -5.97 -9.08
N GLN A 221 -7.90 -4.76 -8.55
CA GLN A 221 -8.68 -3.67 -9.15
C GLN A 221 -8.15 -3.22 -10.51
N ASN A 222 -6.83 -3.26 -10.69
CA ASN A 222 -6.19 -2.86 -11.94
C ASN A 222 -5.95 -4.02 -12.90
N LYS A 223 -6.36 -5.25 -12.55
CA LYS A 223 -6.16 -6.48 -13.34
C LYS A 223 -4.69 -6.69 -13.72
N ILE A 224 -3.81 -6.50 -12.74
CA ILE A 224 -2.36 -6.72 -12.89
C ILE A 224 -2.05 -8.12 -12.37
N ASP A 225 -1.27 -8.88 -13.14
CA ASP A 225 -0.81 -10.19 -12.72
C ASP A 225 0.13 -10.07 -11.50
N TYR A 226 -0.01 -11.01 -10.58
CA TYR A 226 0.85 -11.10 -9.42
C TYR A 226 1.22 -12.55 -9.12
N GLY A 227 2.40 -12.73 -8.54
CA GLY A 227 2.99 -14.04 -8.38
C GLY A 227 2.82 -14.65 -7.00
N LEU A 228 3.09 -15.96 -6.96
CA LEU A 228 3.17 -16.73 -5.73
C LEU A 228 4.55 -16.56 -5.09
N VAL A 229 4.57 -16.48 -3.77
CA VAL A 229 5.80 -16.38 -2.97
C VAL A 229 5.90 -17.59 -2.06
N ILE A 230 7.12 -18.10 -1.88
CA ILE A 230 7.34 -19.26 -1.03
C ILE A 230 7.26 -18.87 0.46
N ASN A 231 6.52 -19.63 1.25
CA ASN A 231 6.45 -19.47 2.69
C ASN A 231 7.62 -20.17 3.41
N PRO A 232 7.82 -19.97 4.73
CA PRO A 232 8.87 -20.66 5.49
C PRO A 232 8.77 -22.20 5.44
N GLY A 233 7.59 -22.75 5.18
CA GLY A 233 7.37 -24.20 5.02
C GLY A 233 7.72 -24.72 3.63
N GLY A 234 8.25 -23.91 2.72
CA GLY A 234 8.65 -24.32 1.37
C GLY A 234 7.51 -24.41 0.35
N THR A 235 6.31 -23.93 0.69
CA THR A 235 5.13 -23.96 -0.19
C THR A 235 4.93 -22.61 -0.86
N PHE A 236 4.66 -22.62 -2.18
CA PHE A 236 4.23 -21.42 -2.88
C PHE A 236 2.80 -21.06 -2.52
N VAL A 237 2.63 -19.86 -2.01
CA VAL A 237 1.34 -19.32 -1.56
C VAL A 237 0.91 -18.18 -2.47
N LYS A 238 -0.32 -18.25 -2.96
CA LYS A 238 -0.99 -17.14 -3.62
C LYS A 238 -1.66 -16.26 -2.56
N ALA A 239 -1.47 -14.96 -2.64
CA ALA A 239 -2.20 -14.02 -1.80
C ALA A 239 -3.68 -14.01 -2.19
N SER A 240 -4.56 -14.20 -1.20
CA SER A 240 -6.02 -14.12 -1.31
C SER A 240 -6.61 -13.69 0.03
N LEU A 241 -7.91 -13.42 0.08
CA LEU A 241 -8.60 -13.11 1.35
C LEU A 241 -8.46 -14.27 2.34
N GLU A 242 -8.59 -15.51 1.86
CA GLU A 242 -8.48 -16.73 2.67
C GLU A 242 -7.06 -16.90 3.23
N SER A 243 -6.02 -16.73 2.39
CA SER A 243 -4.63 -16.88 2.83
C SER A 243 -4.20 -15.77 3.80
N VAL A 244 -4.70 -14.54 3.61
CA VAL A 244 -4.48 -13.42 4.56
C VAL A 244 -5.18 -13.70 5.89
N THR A 245 -6.43 -14.17 5.86
CA THR A 245 -7.18 -14.54 7.06
C THR A 245 -6.50 -15.70 7.82
N ALA A 246 -6.02 -16.72 7.10
CA ALA A 246 -5.29 -17.83 7.69
C ALA A 246 -3.97 -17.38 8.33
N ALA A 247 -3.24 -16.47 7.67
CA ALA A 247 -2.02 -15.89 8.22
C ALA A 247 -2.30 -15.11 9.52
N ALA A 248 -3.38 -14.32 9.57
CA ALA A 248 -3.80 -13.62 10.77
C ALA A 248 -4.12 -14.56 11.93
N ALA A 249 -4.87 -15.62 11.65
CA ALA A 249 -5.26 -16.61 12.66
C ALA A 249 -4.06 -17.41 13.21
N SER A 250 -2.93 -17.44 12.49
CA SER A 250 -1.71 -18.14 12.91
C SER A 250 -0.83 -17.34 13.87
N VAL A 251 -1.04 -16.03 14.00
CA VAL A 251 -0.30 -15.17 14.92
C VAL A 251 -0.91 -15.32 16.32
N LYS A 252 -0.10 -15.82 17.27
CA LYS A 252 -0.48 -15.97 18.68
C LYS A 252 -0.02 -14.78 19.49
#